data_b9cf401fed5990daeab6b8f611c701eb
#
_entry.id   b9cf401fed5990daeab6b8f611c701eb
#
_cell.length_a   1.000
_cell.length_b   1.000
_cell.length_c   1.000
_cell.angle_alpha   90.00
_cell.angle_beta   90.00
_cell.angle_gamma   90.00
#
_symmetry.space_group_name_H-M   'P 1'
#
loop_
_entity.id
_entity.type
_entity.pdbx_description
1 polymer ?
#
loop_
_entity_poly.entity_id
_entity_poly.type
_entity_poly.pdbx_seq_one_letter_code
_entity_poly.pdbx_strand_id
1 'polypeptide(L)'
;SLTLSPLDFRLPELCNSINVPLVGTFHPAFDAKNRNLTASTQQLTYQLYAPSLAKFDKIIIFSEPQKNVLSKLGVPKEKLIIIPNGVDENIWQPFSESNKKFDQVKKKLGNKRIFLYMGRISNEKNIESLLRSWRLIKNNNCKLVIVGDGPMKPTLENSFSNLSADKVMWWGAELDLETRVAIMQIAEVFFLPSLIEGLSLSLLEAMSAGTACVATDAGADGEVLDNGAGIVISTDNVATQLKTIIPILIEHSSFTRDLGKKARKRVLERYTITKNINLLEKVYMNLKDTSKN
;
A
#
# COMPACT_ATOMS: atom_id res chain seq x y z
N SER A 1 18.07 0.23 5.61
CA SER A 1 16.93 1.14 5.59
C SER A 1 17.22 2.36 6.45
N LEU A 2 16.93 3.54 5.93
CA LEU A 2 17.08 4.79 6.68
C LEU A 2 15.99 4.86 7.76
N THR A 3 16.39 5.21 8.98
CA THR A 3 15.51 5.26 10.15
C THR A 3 15.04 6.68 10.48
N LEU A 4 15.44 7.66 9.66
CA LEU A 4 15.24 9.08 9.88
C LEU A 4 15.87 9.56 11.20
N SER A 5 17.06 9.03 11.53
CA SER A 5 17.81 9.34 12.73
C SER A 5 19.01 10.26 12.44
N PRO A 6 19.56 10.93 13.47
CA PRO A 6 20.79 11.73 13.28
C PRO A 6 21.97 10.94 12.71
N LEU A 7 22.02 9.63 12.92
CA LEU A 7 23.05 8.76 12.37
C LEU A 7 23.04 8.76 10.83
N ASP A 8 21.85 8.78 10.22
CA ASP A 8 21.69 8.75 8.77
C ASP A 8 22.43 9.92 8.08
N PHE A 9 22.56 11.06 8.74
CA PHE A 9 23.29 12.22 8.21
C PHE A 9 24.81 12.06 8.29
N ARG A 10 25.33 11.23 9.21
CA ARG A 10 26.78 10.99 9.40
C ARG A 10 27.30 9.79 8.62
N LEU A 11 26.41 8.87 8.23
CA LEU A 11 26.80 7.65 7.51
C LEU A 11 27.60 7.92 6.23
N PRO A 12 27.25 8.89 5.37
CA PRO A 12 28.02 9.16 4.15
C PRO A 12 29.48 9.53 4.43
N GLU A 13 29.74 10.35 5.44
CA GLU A 13 31.10 10.78 5.83
C GLU A 13 31.89 9.63 6.42
N LEU A 14 31.26 8.82 7.28
CA LEU A 14 31.88 7.63 7.87
C LEU A 14 32.27 6.60 6.82
N CYS A 15 31.32 6.25 5.92
CA CYS A 15 31.56 5.25 4.87
C CYS A 15 32.63 5.73 3.88
N ASN A 16 32.61 7.01 3.53
CA ASN A 16 33.64 7.60 2.68
C ASN A 16 35.05 7.55 3.34
N SER A 17 35.14 7.79 4.65
CA SER A 17 36.42 7.77 5.37
C SER A 17 37.10 6.38 5.39
N ILE A 18 36.32 5.32 5.23
CA ILE A 18 36.81 3.92 5.20
C ILE A 18 36.69 3.30 3.80
N ASN A 19 36.39 4.11 2.79
CA ASN A 19 36.24 3.70 1.38
C ASN A 19 35.24 2.55 1.17
N VAL A 20 34.06 2.61 1.85
CA VAL A 20 32.99 1.62 1.75
C VAL A 20 31.79 2.24 1.03
N PRO A 21 31.27 1.63 -0.05
CA PRO A 21 30.08 2.13 -0.74
C PRO A 21 28.84 2.12 0.18
N LEU A 22 28.02 3.16 0.08
CA LEU A 22 26.85 3.36 0.91
C LEU A 22 25.57 3.30 0.08
N VAL A 23 24.69 2.33 0.38
CA VAL A 23 23.36 2.21 -0.20
C VAL A 23 22.31 2.52 0.87
N GLY A 24 21.44 3.48 0.58
CA GLY A 24 20.29 3.79 1.43
C GLY A 24 18.98 3.28 0.82
N THR A 25 18.03 2.88 1.66
CA THR A 25 16.65 2.66 1.26
C THR A 25 15.79 3.72 1.92
N PHE A 26 15.10 4.53 1.12
CA PHE A 26 14.35 5.70 1.57
C PHE A 26 12.85 5.46 1.39
N HIS A 27 12.16 5.18 2.50
CA HIS A 27 10.78 4.70 2.55
C HIS A 27 9.72 5.68 3.10
N PRO A 28 9.99 6.95 3.43
CA PRO A 28 8.96 7.82 3.96
C PRO A 28 7.78 7.94 3.00
N ALA A 29 6.59 7.98 3.59
CA ALA A 29 5.37 8.27 2.86
C ALA A 29 5.44 9.67 2.22
N PHE A 30 4.75 9.87 1.11
CA PHE A 30 4.73 11.14 0.39
C PHE A 30 3.40 11.36 -0.35
N ASP A 31 3.09 12.61 -0.65
CA ASP A 31 2.12 12.99 -1.67
C ASP A 31 2.81 13.93 -2.67
N ALA A 32 3.00 13.45 -3.89
CA ALA A 32 3.66 14.23 -4.96
C ALA A 32 2.89 15.51 -5.32
N LYS A 33 1.61 15.59 -5.02
CA LYS A 33 0.73 16.74 -5.31
C LYS A 33 0.56 17.68 -4.11
N ASN A 34 1.05 17.30 -2.92
CA ASN A 34 1.03 18.11 -1.69
C ASN A 34 -0.35 18.68 -1.32
N ARG A 35 -1.39 17.83 -1.38
CA ARG A 35 -2.80 18.23 -1.29
C ARG A 35 -3.34 18.42 0.12
N ASN A 36 -2.60 18.05 1.17
CA ASN A 36 -3.08 18.13 2.55
C ASN A 36 -1.95 18.52 3.52
N LEU A 37 -2.31 18.93 4.74
CA LEU A 37 -1.35 19.36 5.77
C LEU A 37 -0.35 18.26 6.16
N THR A 38 -0.81 17.00 6.17
CA THR A 38 0.08 15.86 6.46
C THR A 38 1.11 15.67 5.35
N ALA A 39 0.73 15.91 4.08
CA ALA A 39 1.66 15.92 2.96
C ALA A 39 2.72 17.02 3.10
N SER A 40 2.35 18.19 3.62
CA SER A 40 3.29 19.30 3.86
C SER A 40 4.34 18.94 4.90
N THR A 41 3.98 18.24 5.98
CA THR A 41 4.95 17.76 6.98
C THR A 41 5.88 16.70 6.42
N GLN A 42 5.37 15.80 5.57
CA GLN A 42 6.21 14.82 4.89
C GLN A 42 7.16 15.47 3.88
N GLN A 43 6.73 16.52 3.18
CA GLN A 43 7.60 17.27 2.29
C GLN A 43 8.78 17.89 3.02
N LEU A 44 8.59 18.39 4.25
CA LEU A 44 9.67 18.88 5.08
C LEU A 44 10.71 17.77 5.37
N THR A 45 10.26 16.55 5.67
CA THR A 45 11.15 15.39 5.82
C THR A 45 12.00 15.17 4.57
N TYR A 46 11.39 15.21 3.39
CA TYR A 46 12.11 15.08 2.13
C TYR A 46 13.14 16.20 1.92
N GLN A 47 12.79 17.44 2.21
CA GLN A 47 13.70 18.60 2.11
C GLN A 47 14.90 18.46 3.06
N LEU A 48 14.67 18.04 4.30
CA LEU A 48 15.73 17.85 5.29
C LEU A 48 16.71 16.72 4.91
N TYR A 49 16.19 15.63 4.32
CA TYR A 49 17.01 14.47 3.97
C TYR A 49 17.70 14.59 2.61
N ALA A 50 17.17 15.34 1.65
CA ALA A 50 17.69 15.40 0.29
C ALA A 50 19.20 15.73 0.22
N PRO A 51 19.76 16.71 0.99
CA PRO A 51 21.18 17.00 0.98
C PRO A 51 22.06 15.84 1.47
N SER A 52 21.57 15.08 2.45
CA SER A 52 22.27 13.88 2.94
C SER A 52 22.19 12.75 1.93
N LEU A 53 20.99 12.50 1.37
CA LEU A 53 20.77 11.46 0.35
C LEU A 53 21.66 11.68 -0.87
N ALA A 54 21.90 12.93 -1.29
CA ALA A 54 22.78 13.24 -2.41
C ALA A 54 24.23 12.77 -2.21
N LYS A 55 24.66 12.51 -0.95
CA LYS A 55 26.00 12.02 -0.61
C LYS A 55 26.12 10.49 -0.65
N PHE A 56 25.01 9.74 -0.70
CA PHE A 56 25.00 8.28 -0.83
C PHE A 56 25.49 7.86 -2.24
N ASP A 57 26.01 6.65 -2.38
CA ASP A 57 26.35 6.09 -3.69
C ASP A 57 25.10 5.72 -4.47
N LYS A 58 24.16 5.02 -3.82
CA LYS A 58 22.84 4.70 -4.38
C LYS A 58 21.75 4.81 -3.32
N ILE A 59 20.57 5.26 -3.77
CA ILE A 59 19.36 5.35 -2.96
C ILE A 59 18.26 4.51 -3.62
N ILE A 60 17.75 3.54 -2.88
CA ILE A 60 16.61 2.73 -3.27
C ILE A 60 15.34 3.46 -2.87
N ILE A 61 14.44 3.61 -3.82
CA ILE A 61 13.12 4.25 -3.71
C ILE A 61 12.07 3.37 -4.36
N PHE A 62 10.78 3.68 -4.17
CA PHE A 62 9.70 2.78 -4.60
C PHE A 62 9.11 3.08 -5.98
N SER A 63 9.18 4.32 -6.47
CA SER A 63 8.35 4.76 -7.60
C SER A 63 8.96 5.91 -8.38
N GLU A 64 8.50 6.10 -9.62
CA GLU A 64 8.85 7.26 -10.43
C GLU A 64 8.37 8.60 -9.82
N PRO A 65 7.14 8.71 -9.25
CA PRO A 65 6.75 9.91 -8.52
C PRO A 65 7.72 10.29 -7.40
N GLN A 66 8.19 9.32 -6.60
CA GLN A 66 9.16 9.55 -5.53
C GLN A 66 10.51 10.01 -6.09
N LYS A 67 10.97 9.39 -7.19
CA LYS A 67 12.18 9.80 -7.90
C LYS A 67 12.12 11.26 -8.34
N ASN A 68 10.99 11.66 -8.89
CA ASN A 68 10.76 13.04 -9.35
C ASN A 68 10.77 14.03 -8.18
N VAL A 69 10.18 13.70 -7.04
CA VAL A 69 10.22 14.55 -5.84
C VAL A 69 11.65 14.74 -5.35
N LEU A 70 12.42 13.66 -5.17
CA LEU A 70 13.79 13.73 -4.69
C LEU A 70 14.73 14.44 -5.67
N SER A 71 14.55 14.20 -6.98
CA SER A 71 15.36 14.89 -8.00
C SER A 71 15.13 16.40 -8.01
N LYS A 72 13.90 16.86 -7.82
CA LYS A 72 13.58 18.30 -7.68
C LYS A 72 14.21 18.93 -6.43
N LEU A 73 14.48 18.11 -5.41
CA LEU A 73 15.16 18.54 -4.18
C LEU A 73 16.68 18.43 -4.26
N GLY A 74 17.24 18.13 -5.44
CA GLY A 74 18.69 18.14 -5.69
C GLY A 74 19.39 16.79 -5.53
N VAL A 75 18.66 15.68 -5.33
CA VAL A 75 19.29 14.35 -5.34
C VAL A 75 19.55 13.93 -6.80
N PRO A 76 20.80 13.57 -7.16
CA PRO A 76 21.16 13.19 -8.54
C PRO A 76 20.35 11.96 -9.01
N LYS A 77 19.76 12.05 -10.21
CA LYS A 77 18.87 11.00 -10.76
C LYS A 77 19.55 9.64 -10.92
N GLU A 78 20.83 9.65 -11.25
CA GLU A 78 21.66 8.45 -11.43
C GLU A 78 21.93 7.70 -10.11
N LYS A 79 21.73 8.35 -8.99
CA LYS A 79 21.80 7.71 -7.65
C LYS A 79 20.49 7.09 -7.21
N LEU A 80 19.37 7.51 -7.81
CA LEU A 80 18.02 7.06 -7.45
C LEU A 80 17.65 5.82 -8.24
N ILE A 81 17.52 4.68 -7.56
CA ILE A 81 17.16 3.39 -8.16
C ILE A 81 15.77 3.00 -7.67
N ILE A 82 14.87 2.73 -8.60
CA ILE A 82 13.52 2.30 -8.28
C ILE A 82 13.52 0.78 -8.08
N ILE A 83 13.29 0.38 -6.83
CA ILE A 83 13.03 -1.01 -6.44
C ILE A 83 11.79 -1.00 -5.56
N PRO A 84 10.60 -1.27 -6.12
CA PRO A 84 9.37 -1.28 -5.36
C PRO A 84 9.37 -2.41 -4.32
N ASN A 85 8.53 -2.30 -3.30
CA ASN A 85 8.29 -3.42 -2.40
C ASN A 85 7.82 -4.65 -3.17
N GLY A 86 8.21 -5.83 -2.68
CA GLY A 86 7.76 -7.12 -3.18
C GLY A 86 6.79 -7.80 -2.22
N VAL A 87 5.87 -8.57 -2.77
CA VAL A 87 4.98 -9.46 -2.04
C VAL A 87 5.28 -10.91 -2.40
N ASP A 88 5.13 -11.82 -1.42
CA ASP A 88 5.24 -13.26 -1.69
C ASP A 88 3.97 -13.74 -2.39
N GLU A 89 4.07 -13.97 -3.68
CA GLU A 89 2.96 -14.38 -4.54
C GLU A 89 2.48 -15.81 -4.30
N ASN A 90 3.25 -16.61 -3.58
CA ASN A 90 2.89 -17.98 -3.21
C ASN A 90 2.07 -18.00 -1.91
N ILE A 91 2.33 -17.07 -1.01
CA ILE A 91 1.53 -16.88 0.20
C ILE A 91 0.22 -16.16 -0.16
N TRP A 92 0.32 -15.00 -0.81
CA TRP A 92 -0.83 -14.18 -1.20
C TRP A 92 -1.28 -14.54 -2.61
N GLN A 93 -1.86 -15.74 -2.74
CA GLN A 93 -2.40 -16.21 -4.02
C GLN A 93 -3.94 -16.27 -3.98
N PRO A 94 -4.62 -16.28 -5.15
CA PRO A 94 -6.03 -16.57 -5.21
C PRO A 94 -6.34 -17.89 -4.50
N PHE A 95 -7.59 -18.05 -4.10
CA PHE A 95 -8.01 -19.23 -3.33
C PHE A 95 -7.47 -20.53 -3.96
N SER A 96 -6.82 -21.33 -3.14
CA SER A 96 -6.48 -22.71 -3.40
C SER A 96 -6.96 -23.55 -2.20
N GLU A 97 -7.31 -24.80 -2.42
CA GLU A 97 -7.84 -25.72 -1.39
C GLU A 97 -6.88 -25.98 -0.20
N SER A 98 -5.66 -25.43 -0.25
CA SER A 98 -4.63 -25.61 0.78
C SER A 98 -4.78 -24.75 2.03
N ASN A 99 -5.63 -23.71 2.02
CA ASN A 99 -5.77 -22.82 3.19
C ASN A 99 -6.74 -23.41 4.22
N LYS A 100 -6.19 -23.99 5.28
CA LYS A 100 -6.96 -24.61 6.39
C LYS A 100 -7.89 -23.65 7.14
N LYS A 101 -7.61 -22.34 7.10
CA LYS A 101 -8.42 -21.30 7.76
C LYS A 101 -9.57 -20.79 6.91
N PHE A 102 -9.57 -21.06 5.60
CA PHE A 102 -10.54 -20.51 4.67
C PHE A 102 -11.99 -20.77 5.08
N ASP A 103 -12.35 -22.01 5.38
CA ASP A 103 -13.71 -22.36 5.74
C ASP A 103 -14.15 -21.77 7.09
N GLN A 104 -13.23 -21.69 8.06
CA GLN A 104 -13.49 -21.04 9.34
C GLN A 104 -13.76 -19.56 9.17
N VAL A 105 -12.92 -18.86 8.38
CA VAL A 105 -13.08 -17.45 8.07
C VAL A 105 -14.36 -17.20 7.29
N LYS A 106 -14.64 -18.00 6.27
CA LYS A 106 -15.86 -17.92 5.47
C LYS A 106 -17.12 -18.07 6.33
N LYS A 107 -17.12 -19.05 7.25
CA LYS A 107 -18.21 -19.25 8.20
C LYS A 107 -18.42 -18.02 9.09
N LYS A 108 -17.33 -17.42 9.60
CA LYS A 108 -17.39 -16.21 10.43
C LYS A 108 -17.88 -14.98 9.65
N LEU A 109 -17.46 -14.82 8.39
CA LEU A 109 -17.88 -13.71 7.52
C LEU A 109 -19.33 -13.84 7.06
N GLY A 110 -19.85 -15.07 6.95
CA GLY A 110 -21.19 -15.37 6.46
C GLY A 110 -21.27 -15.40 4.93
N ASN A 111 -22.50 -15.39 4.40
CA ASN A 111 -22.77 -15.59 2.97
C ASN A 111 -22.82 -14.29 2.15
N LYS A 112 -22.53 -13.15 2.76
CA LYS A 112 -22.55 -11.86 2.05
C LYS A 112 -21.28 -11.69 1.21
N ARG A 113 -21.37 -10.87 0.18
CA ARG A 113 -20.21 -10.41 -0.60
C ARG A 113 -19.36 -9.49 0.27
N ILE A 114 -18.08 -9.76 0.33
CA ILE A 114 -17.15 -9.09 1.26
C ILE A 114 -16.38 -7.98 0.53
N PHE A 115 -16.46 -6.79 1.10
CA PHE A 115 -15.69 -5.61 0.75
C PHE A 115 -14.76 -5.33 1.93
N LEU A 116 -13.46 -5.16 1.67
CA LEU A 116 -12.43 -5.25 2.70
C LEU A 116 -11.62 -3.95 2.82
N TYR A 117 -11.36 -3.55 4.04
CA TYR A 117 -10.21 -2.77 4.44
C TYR A 117 -9.34 -3.61 5.39
N MET A 118 -8.02 -3.62 5.17
CA MET A 118 -7.07 -4.30 6.08
C MET A 118 -5.84 -3.42 6.27
N GLY A 119 -5.62 -2.96 7.51
CA GLY A 119 -4.50 -2.11 7.86
C GLY A 119 -4.69 -1.37 9.17
N ARG A 120 -3.76 -0.46 9.48
CA ARG A 120 -3.83 0.39 10.67
C ARG A 120 -5.03 1.35 10.58
N ILE A 121 -5.74 1.54 11.70
CA ILE A 121 -6.88 2.45 11.80
C ILE A 121 -6.42 3.80 12.36
N SER A 122 -6.00 4.70 11.47
CA SER A 122 -5.44 6.02 11.81
C SER A 122 -5.92 7.09 10.82
N ASN A 123 -5.69 8.36 11.15
CA ASN A 123 -6.19 9.50 10.37
C ASN A 123 -5.74 9.46 8.90
N GLU A 124 -4.46 9.16 8.67
CA GLU A 124 -3.87 9.11 7.33
C GLU A 124 -4.45 7.99 6.46
N LYS A 125 -5.03 6.95 7.07
CA LYS A 125 -5.71 5.85 6.36
C LYS A 125 -7.15 6.18 5.95
N ASN A 126 -7.73 7.25 6.51
CA ASN A 126 -8.99 7.87 6.07
C ASN A 126 -10.19 6.89 5.94
N ILE A 127 -10.27 5.93 6.86
CA ILE A 127 -11.34 4.92 6.89
C ILE A 127 -12.71 5.58 7.08
N GLU A 128 -12.74 6.75 7.68
CA GLU A 128 -13.94 7.55 7.85
C GLU A 128 -14.62 7.82 6.50
N SER A 129 -13.87 8.21 5.47
CA SER A 129 -14.42 8.43 4.12
C SER A 129 -15.05 7.18 3.52
N LEU A 130 -14.45 6.01 3.76
CA LEU A 130 -15.01 4.73 3.35
C LEU A 130 -16.32 4.43 4.09
N LEU A 131 -16.35 4.60 5.40
CA LEU A 131 -17.54 4.37 6.22
C LEU A 131 -18.68 5.34 5.88
N ARG A 132 -18.39 6.63 5.63
CA ARG A 132 -19.37 7.62 5.17
C ARG A 132 -20.01 7.21 3.85
N SER A 133 -19.22 6.70 2.92
CA SER A 133 -19.72 6.22 1.62
C SER A 133 -20.49 4.93 1.78
N TRP A 134 -19.97 3.98 2.57
CA TRP A 134 -20.60 2.69 2.81
C TRP A 134 -21.98 2.81 3.47
N ARG A 135 -22.17 3.77 4.38
CA ARG A 135 -23.45 4.06 5.04
C ARG A 135 -24.60 4.31 4.04
N LEU A 136 -24.28 4.82 2.85
CA LEU A 136 -25.26 5.14 1.82
C LEU A 136 -25.63 3.93 0.94
N ILE A 137 -24.91 2.82 1.07
CA ILE A 137 -25.18 1.61 0.28
C ILE A 137 -26.43 0.93 0.81
N LYS A 138 -27.42 0.76 -0.08
CA LYS A 138 -28.71 0.13 0.25
C LYS A 138 -28.70 -1.39 0.07
N ASN A 139 -27.70 -1.95 -0.63
CA ASN A 139 -27.61 -3.38 -0.91
C ASN A 139 -27.31 -4.16 0.39
N ASN A 140 -28.21 -5.07 0.75
CA ASN A 140 -28.09 -5.88 1.98
C ASN A 140 -27.29 -7.18 1.78
N ASN A 141 -26.91 -7.51 0.55
CA ASN A 141 -26.11 -8.70 0.23
C ASN A 141 -24.58 -8.44 0.28
N CYS A 142 -24.18 -7.23 0.67
CA CYS A 142 -22.78 -6.83 0.80
C CYS A 142 -22.46 -6.46 2.24
N LYS A 143 -21.22 -6.72 2.65
CA LYS A 143 -20.68 -6.39 3.97
C LYS A 143 -19.30 -5.76 3.82
N LEU A 144 -19.06 -4.64 4.51
CA LEU A 144 -17.73 -4.10 4.69
C LEU A 144 -17.07 -4.76 5.91
N VAL A 145 -15.89 -5.30 5.73
CA VAL A 145 -15.08 -5.88 6.81
C VAL A 145 -13.86 -5.00 7.02
N ILE A 146 -13.65 -4.57 8.26
CA ILE A 146 -12.52 -3.73 8.65
C ILE A 146 -11.61 -4.56 9.55
N VAL A 147 -10.43 -4.91 9.05
CA VAL A 147 -9.42 -5.68 9.74
C VAL A 147 -8.28 -4.77 10.16
N GLY A 148 -7.98 -4.73 11.44
CA GLY A 148 -6.91 -3.93 11.98
C GLY A 148 -7.26 -3.27 13.30
N ASP A 149 -6.32 -2.47 13.78
CA ASP A 149 -6.45 -1.67 14.99
C ASP A 149 -5.72 -0.34 14.82
N GLY A 150 -5.96 0.60 15.73
CA GLY A 150 -5.31 1.89 15.73
C GLY A 150 -6.07 2.97 16.48
N PRO A 151 -5.45 4.16 16.61
CA PRO A 151 -5.97 5.23 17.48
C PRO A 151 -7.35 5.76 17.08
N MET A 152 -7.73 5.64 15.81
CA MET A 152 -9.04 6.12 15.33
C MET A 152 -10.16 5.10 15.49
N LYS A 153 -9.88 3.83 15.80
CA LYS A 153 -10.89 2.77 15.87
C LYS A 153 -12.02 3.09 16.84
N PRO A 154 -11.78 3.44 18.13
CA PRO A 154 -12.86 3.70 19.07
C PRO A 154 -13.77 4.86 18.62
N THR A 155 -13.16 5.92 18.07
CA THR A 155 -13.90 7.07 17.55
C THR A 155 -14.80 6.69 16.37
N LEU A 156 -14.29 5.89 15.43
CA LEU A 156 -15.03 5.46 14.26
C LEU A 156 -16.14 4.46 14.63
N GLU A 157 -15.87 3.49 15.51
CA GLU A 157 -16.89 2.56 16.00
C GLU A 157 -18.07 3.30 16.66
N ASN A 158 -17.77 4.33 17.47
CA ASN A 158 -18.81 5.15 18.09
C ASN A 158 -19.58 6.00 17.07
N SER A 159 -18.87 6.69 16.16
CA SER A 159 -19.48 7.57 15.15
C SER A 159 -20.35 6.84 14.14
N PHE A 160 -20.09 5.57 13.90
CA PHE A 160 -20.81 4.70 12.98
C PHE A 160 -21.54 3.53 13.67
N SER A 161 -21.81 3.66 14.96
CA SER A 161 -22.51 2.64 15.78
C SER A 161 -23.93 2.32 15.28
N ASN A 162 -24.53 3.20 14.49
CA ASN A 162 -25.83 2.97 13.83
C ASN A 162 -25.75 2.00 12.64
N LEU A 163 -24.55 1.63 12.19
CA LEU A 163 -24.38 0.61 11.16
C LEU A 163 -24.40 -0.77 11.82
N SER A 164 -25.37 -1.60 11.44
CA SER A 164 -25.48 -2.95 11.97
C SER A 164 -24.25 -3.79 11.63
N ALA A 165 -23.96 -4.80 12.46
CA ALA A 165 -22.87 -5.77 12.22
C ALA A 165 -23.04 -6.52 10.89
N ASP A 166 -24.24 -6.56 10.34
CA ASP A 166 -24.54 -7.10 9.02
C ASP A 166 -24.08 -6.20 7.86
N LYS A 167 -23.92 -4.90 8.11
CA LYS A 167 -23.41 -3.94 7.13
C LYS A 167 -21.90 -3.70 7.26
N VAL A 168 -21.42 -3.55 8.49
CA VAL A 168 -20.01 -3.30 8.80
C VAL A 168 -19.56 -4.23 9.92
N MET A 169 -18.54 -5.01 9.64
CA MET A 169 -17.93 -5.91 10.61
C MET A 169 -16.54 -5.39 11.00
N TRP A 170 -16.39 -5.04 12.26
CA TRP A 170 -15.10 -4.75 12.85
C TRP A 170 -14.45 -6.07 13.28
N TRP A 171 -13.49 -6.55 12.49
CA TRP A 171 -12.79 -7.80 12.79
C TRP A 171 -11.82 -7.67 13.97
N GLY A 172 -11.19 -6.53 14.10
CA GLY A 172 -10.08 -6.30 15.02
C GLY A 172 -8.71 -6.56 14.39
N ALA A 173 -7.67 -6.46 15.21
CA ALA A 173 -6.32 -6.81 14.77
C ALA A 173 -6.23 -8.31 14.46
N GLU A 174 -5.62 -8.66 13.32
CA GLU A 174 -5.38 -10.04 12.93
C GLU A 174 -3.88 -10.26 12.69
N LEU A 175 -3.29 -11.12 13.49
CA LEU A 175 -1.85 -11.42 13.44
C LEU A 175 -1.57 -12.75 12.74
N ASP A 176 -2.57 -13.65 12.70
CA ASP A 176 -2.41 -14.95 12.03
C ASP A 176 -2.41 -14.76 10.51
N LEU A 177 -1.30 -15.13 9.89
CA LEU A 177 -1.08 -14.95 8.45
C LEU A 177 -2.09 -15.75 7.61
N GLU A 178 -2.37 -17.00 7.99
CA GLU A 178 -3.31 -17.86 7.26
C GLU A 178 -4.73 -17.26 7.28
N THR A 179 -5.15 -16.70 8.43
CA THR A 179 -6.43 -16.00 8.57
C THR A 179 -6.47 -14.72 7.71
N ARG A 180 -5.40 -13.94 7.70
CA ARG A 180 -5.31 -12.74 6.84
C ARG A 180 -5.41 -13.09 5.36
N VAL A 181 -4.70 -14.13 4.94
CA VAL A 181 -4.75 -14.64 3.56
C VAL A 181 -6.18 -15.09 3.22
N ALA A 182 -6.82 -15.86 4.10
CA ALA A 182 -8.20 -16.32 3.89
C ALA A 182 -9.20 -15.17 3.76
N ILE A 183 -9.08 -14.12 4.60
CA ILE A 183 -9.93 -12.93 4.50
C ILE A 183 -9.74 -12.25 3.14
N MET A 184 -8.49 -12.12 2.69
CA MET A 184 -8.17 -11.47 1.43
C MET A 184 -8.69 -12.28 0.22
N GLN A 185 -8.58 -13.61 0.28
CA GLN A 185 -9.10 -14.53 -0.75
C GLN A 185 -10.63 -14.52 -0.86
N ILE A 186 -11.34 -14.27 0.26
CA ILE A 186 -12.81 -14.19 0.28
C ILE A 186 -13.30 -12.82 -0.18
N ALA A 187 -12.50 -11.78 -0.01
CA ALA A 187 -12.87 -10.42 -0.35
C ALA A 187 -12.98 -10.23 -1.88
N GLU A 188 -14.06 -9.60 -2.34
CA GLU A 188 -14.23 -9.23 -3.75
C GLU A 188 -13.50 -7.93 -4.09
N VAL A 189 -13.51 -6.97 -3.14
CA VAL A 189 -12.89 -5.66 -3.32
C VAL A 189 -12.10 -5.29 -2.07
N PHE A 190 -10.91 -4.79 -2.28
CA PHE A 190 -10.07 -4.17 -1.25
C PHE A 190 -10.03 -2.67 -1.44
N PHE A 191 -10.24 -1.92 -0.35
CA PHE A 191 -10.17 -0.46 -0.33
C PHE A 191 -8.95 0.04 0.42
N LEU A 192 -8.24 0.99 -0.16
CA LEU A 192 -7.15 1.73 0.47
C LEU A 192 -7.37 3.25 0.28
N PRO A 193 -8.23 3.88 1.10
CA PRO A 193 -8.61 5.29 0.95
C PRO A 193 -7.61 6.26 1.56
N SER A 194 -6.35 5.88 1.68
CA SER A 194 -5.31 6.62 2.39
C SER A 194 -5.05 8.00 1.82
N LEU A 195 -4.72 8.97 2.67
CA LEU A 195 -4.34 10.33 2.25
C LEU A 195 -2.84 10.45 1.95
N ILE A 196 -2.03 9.61 2.60
CA ILE A 196 -0.58 9.54 2.43
C ILE A 196 -0.13 8.08 2.51
N GLU A 197 0.74 7.68 1.59
CA GLU A 197 1.39 6.37 1.54
C GLU A 197 2.84 6.48 1.07
N GLY A 198 3.61 5.43 1.32
CA GLY A 198 4.83 5.15 0.57
C GLY A 198 4.50 4.25 -0.62
N LEU A 199 4.58 2.95 -0.39
CA LEU A 199 4.05 1.88 -1.23
C LEU A 199 3.39 0.85 -0.30
N SER A 200 2.09 0.69 -0.41
CA SER A 200 1.32 -0.13 0.51
C SER A 200 1.51 -1.64 0.28
N LEU A 201 2.01 -2.33 1.31
CA LEU A 201 2.11 -3.80 1.28
C LEU A 201 0.73 -4.45 1.24
N SER A 202 -0.26 -3.94 1.99
CA SER A 202 -1.61 -4.51 1.99
C SER A 202 -2.30 -4.37 0.62
N LEU A 203 -1.96 -3.35 -0.17
CA LEU A 203 -2.41 -3.23 -1.55
C LEU A 203 -1.79 -4.34 -2.41
N LEU A 204 -0.48 -4.56 -2.31
CA LEU A 204 0.20 -5.62 -3.05
C LEU A 204 -0.30 -7.02 -2.64
N GLU A 205 -0.58 -7.24 -1.35
CA GLU A 205 -1.18 -8.47 -0.81
C GLU A 205 -2.55 -8.72 -1.42
N ALA A 206 -3.43 -7.71 -1.47
CA ALA A 206 -4.76 -7.80 -2.06
C ALA A 206 -4.70 -8.08 -3.57
N MET A 207 -3.87 -7.33 -4.29
CA MET A 207 -3.65 -7.54 -5.73
C MET A 207 -3.10 -8.94 -6.00
N SER A 208 -2.17 -9.41 -5.17
CA SER A 208 -1.58 -10.74 -5.26
C SER A 208 -2.61 -11.85 -5.04
N ALA A 209 -3.54 -11.67 -4.12
CA ALA A 209 -4.65 -12.58 -3.90
C ALA A 209 -5.72 -12.57 -5.02
N GLY A 210 -5.58 -11.68 -6.00
CA GLY A 210 -6.55 -11.52 -7.09
C GLY A 210 -7.80 -10.75 -6.71
N THR A 211 -7.76 -10.00 -5.61
CA THR A 211 -8.84 -9.13 -5.14
C THR A 211 -8.85 -7.84 -5.95
N ALA A 212 -10.02 -7.36 -6.38
CA ALA A 212 -10.13 -6.06 -7.03
C ALA A 212 -9.75 -4.95 -6.06
N CYS A 213 -8.94 -3.99 -6.50
CA CYS A 213 -8.42 -2.94 -5.63
C CYS A 213 -8.92 -1.55 -6.05
N VAL A 214 -9.32 -0.78 -5.04
CA VAL A 214 -9.63 0.65 -5.15
C VAL A 214 -8.71 1.39 -4.17
N ALA A 215 -7.81 2.20 -4.66
CA ALA A 215 -6.91 2.98 -3.82
C ALA A 215 -6.85 4.44 -4.28
N THR A 216 -6.46 5.31 -3.37
CA THR A 216 -6.11 6.68 -3.71
C THR A 216 -4.77 6.73 -4.45
N ASP A 217 -4.52 7.82 -5.16
CA ASP A 217 -3.24 8.13 -5.79
C ASP A 217 -2.19 8.65 -4.77
N ALA A 218 -2.29 8.24 -3.51
CA ALA A 218 -1.32 8.56 -2.47
C ALA A 218 -0.02 7.78 -2.67
N GLY A 219 1.12 8.45 -2.52
CA GLY A 219 2.42 7.82 -2.65
C GLY A 219 2.65 7.15 -4.01
N ALA A 220 2.99 5.86 -3.97
CA ALA A 220 3.21 5.03 -5.15
C ALA A 220 1.97 4.20 -5.55
N ASP A 221 0.90 4.19 -4.75
CA ASP A 221 -0.24 3.28 -4.93
C ASP A 221 -0.99 3.52 -6.25
N GLY A 222 -1.06 4.78 -6.70
CA GLY A 222 -1.61 5.11 -8.01
C GLY A 222 -0.81 4.47 -9.16
N GLU A 223 0.54 4.49 -9.11
CA GLU A 223 1.40 3.85 -10.12
C GLU A 223 1.23 2.32 -10.12
N VAL A 224 1.04 1.73 -8.94
CA VAL A 224 0.83 0.28 -8.82
C VAL A 224 -0.44 -0.17 -9.52
N LEU A 225 -1.53 0.61 -9.42
CA LEU A 225 -2.83 0.31 -10.04
C LEU A 225 -2.96 0.78 -11.49
N ASP A 226 -1.95 1.43 -12.06
CA ASP A 226 -1.97 1.89 -13.44
C ASP A 226 -2.28 0.80 -14.46
N ASN A 227 -2.66 1.22 -15.68
CA ASN A 227 -2.98 0.34 -16.81
C ASN A 227 -4.13 -0.63 -16.52
N GLY A 228 -5.07 -0.21 -15.68
CA GLY A 228 -6.29 -0.96 -15.38
C GLY A 228 -6.08 -2.14 -14.42
N ALA A 229 -5.00 -2.12 -13.62
CA ALA A 229 -4.76 -3.10 -12.56
C ALA A 229 -5.66 -2.87 -11.33
N GLY A 230 -6.38 -1.75 -11.29
CA GLY A 230 -7.34 -1.39 -10.26
C GLY A 230 -7.99 -0.06 -10.56
N ILE A 231 -8.72 0.47 -9.59
CA ILE A 231 -9.35 1.79 -9.68
C ILE A 231 -8.55 2.77 -8.81
N VAL A 232 -8.04 3.82 -9.44
CA VAL A 232 -7.34 4.91 -8.75
C VAL A 232 -8.30 6.07 -8.55
N ILE A 233 -8.38 6.57 -7.32
CA ILE A 233 -9.15 7.76 -6.94
C ILE A 233 -8.22 8.84 -6.41
N SER A 234 -8.65 10.10 -6.48
CA SER A 234 -7.88 11.20 -5.90
C SER A 234 -7.97 11.18 -4.37
N THR A 235 -6.93 11.63 -3.68
CA THR A 235 -7.00 11.91 -2.24
C THR A 235 -7.94 13.06 -1.89
N ASP A 236 -8.38 13.85 -2.88
CA ASP A 236 -9.39 14.89 -2.72
C ASP A 236 -10.78 14.30 -2.81
N ASN A 237 -11.66 14.65 -1.86
CA ASN A 237 -13.08 14.22 -1.88
C ASN A 237 -13.27 12.69 -1.97
N VAL A 238 -12.46 11.91 -1.29
CA VAL A 238 -12.47 10.43 -1.31
C VAL A 238 -13.87 9.86 -1.11
N ALA A 239 -14.63 10.36 -0.13
CA ALA A 239 -15.97 9.87 0.15
C ALA A 239 -16.94 10.03 -1.05
N THR A 240 -16.84 11.14 -1.80
CA THR A 240 -17.68 11.38 -2.98
C THR A 240 -17.34 10.40 -4.11
N GLN A 241 -16.06 10.15 -4.34
CA GLN A 241 -15.61 9.20 -5.36
C GLN A 241 -16.02 7.76 -4.99
N LEU A 242 -15.82 7.35 -3.75
CA LEU A 242 -16.24 6.03 -3.26
C LEU A 242 -17.75 5.84 -3.34
N LYS A 243 -18.56 6.87 -3.03
CA LYS A 243 -20.01 6.83 -3.18
C LYS A 243 -20.44 6.48 -4.60
N THR A 244 -19.69 6.91 -5.62
CA THR A 244 -19.96 6.61 -7.02
C THR A 244 -19.45 5.23 -7.42
N ILE A 245 -18.26 4.84 -6.95
CA ILE A 245 -17.59 3.61 -7.38
C ILE A 245 -18.15 2.36 -6.73
N ILE A 246 -18.50 2.41 -5.44
CA ILE A 246 -18.98 1.24 -4.70
C ILE A 246 -20.24 0.62 -5.34
N PRO A 247 -21.29 1.36 -5.72
CA PRO A 247 -22.45 0.79 -6.41
C PRO A 247 -22.08 0.08 -7.71
N ILE A 248 -21.18 0.66 -8.51
CA ILE A 248 -20.73 0.06 -9.78
C ILE A 248 -20.07 -1.31 -9.53
N LEU A 249 -19.20 -1.41 -8.52
CA LEU A 249 -18.54 -2.67 -8.16
C LEU A 249 -19.52 -3.71 -7.63
N ILE A 250 -20.58 -3.26 -6.94
CA ILE A 250 -21.65 -4.14 -6.46
C ILE A 250 -22.49 -4.66 -7.64
N GLU A 251 -22.87 -3.81 -8.56
CA GLU A 251 -23.75 -4.15 -9.68
C GLU A 251 -23.06 -4.97 -10.76
N HIS A 252 -21.76 -4.73 -10.98
CA HIS A 252 -20.98 -5.35 -12.06
C HIS A 252 -19.92 -6.34 -11.53
N SER A 253 -20.35 -7.46 -10.96
CA SER A 253 -19.45 -8.47 -10.37
C SER A 253 -18.46 -9.10 -11.37
N SER A 254 -18.81 -9.20 -12.65
CA SER A 254 -17.88 -9.67 -13.69
C SER A 254 -16.72 -8.69 -13.89
N PHE A 255 -17.02 -7.39 -13.97
CA PHE A 255 -16.02 -6.33 -14.03
C PHE A 255 -15.09 -6.35 -12.81
N THR A 256 -15.66 -6.52 -11.61
CA THR A 256 -14.90 -6.63 -10.37
C THR A 256 -13.93 -7.82 -10.40
N ARG A 257 -14.37 -9.00 -10.86
CA ARG A 257 -13.49 -10.17 -11.02
C ARG A 257 -12.38 -9.95 -12.06
N ASP A 258 -12.67 -9.26 -13.15
CA ASP A 258 -11.65 -8.98 -14.17
C ASP A 258 -10.61 -7.96 -13.68
N LEU A 259 -11.01 -6.98 -12.87
CA LEU A 259 -10.06 -6.11 -12.16
C LEU A 259 -9.12 -6.92 -11.26
N GLY A 260 -9.64 -7.87 -10.47
CA GLY A 260 -8.82 -8.72 -9.62
C GLY A 260 -7.80 -9.55 -10.41
N LYS A 261 -8.19 -10.12 -11.55
CA LYS A 261 -7.26 -10.84 -12.44
C LYS A 261 -6.15 -9.93 -12.98
N LYS A 262 -6.48 -8.70 -13.39
CA LYS A 262 -5.50 -7.72 -13.86
C LYS A 262 -4.57 -7.27 -12.72
N ALA A 263 -5.11 -7.08 -11.51
CA ALA A 263 -4.33 -6.79 -10.31
C ALA A 263 -3.26 -7.88 -10.07
N ARG A 264 -3.67 -9.15 -10.04
CA ARG A 264 -2.75 -10.29 -9.88
C ARG A 264 -1.68 -10.32 -10.97
N LYS A 265 -2.09 -10.18 -12.23
CA LYS A 265 -1.15 -10.15 -13.36
C LYS A 265 -0.08 -9.07 -13.17
N ARG A 266 -0.48 -7.86 -12.77
CA ARG A 266 0.42 -6.72 -12.51
C ARG A 266 1.43 -7.05 -11.42
N VAL A 267 1.00 -7.69 -10.32
CA VAL A 267 1.90 -8.12 -9.23
C VAL A 267 2.92 -9.12 -9.75
N LEU A 268 2.48 -10.16 -10.46
CA LEU A 268 3.37 -11.19 -11.02
C LEU A 268 4.38 -10.60 -12.00
N GLU A 269 4.03 -9.54 -12.72
CA GLU A 269 4.94 -8.87 -13.65
C GLU A 269 5.97 -7.97 -12.97
N ARG A 270 5.66 -7.33 -11.83
CA ARG A 270 6.47 -6.22 -11.32
C ARG A 270 6.78 -6.24 -9.82
N TYR A 271 5.95 -6.89 -8.99
CA TYR A 271 5.95 -6.67 -7.53
C TYR A 271 6.12 -7.96 -6.72
N THR A 272 6.72 -9.01 -7.29
CA THR A 272 7.07 -10.21 -6.53
C THR A 272 8.33 -10.01 -5.70
N ILE A 273 8.42 -10.69 -4.56
CA ILE A 273 9.59 -10.60 -3.69
C ILE A 273 10.87 -11.07 -4.42
N THR A 274 10.75 -12.09 -5.26
CA THR A 274 11.87 -12.60 -6.07
C THR A 274 12.43 -11.54 -7.01
N LYS A 275 11.56 -10.77 -7.68
CA LYS A 275 11.99 -9.66 -8.55
C LYS A 275 12.66 -8.54 -7.77
N ASN A 276 12.12 -8.21 -6.58
CA ASN A 276 12.71 -7.23 -5.70
C ASN A 276 14.13 -7.63 -5.29
N ILE A 277 14.32 -8.88 -4.82
CA ILE A 277 15.62 -9.41 -4.42
C ILE A 277 16.61 -9.37 -5.60
N ASN A 278 16.22 -9.84 -6.78
CA ASN A 278 17.08 -9.82 -7.96
C ASN A 278 17.54 -8.41 -8.36
N LEU A 279 16.67 -7.40 -8.18
CA LEU A 279 17.03 -6.00 -8.43
C LEU A 279 18.02 -5.48 -7.39
N LEU A 280 17.83 -5.82 -6.11
CA LEU A 280 18.74 -5.47 -5.01
C LEU A 280 20.11 -6.07 -5.21
N GLU A 281 20.19 -7.36 -5.55
CA GLU A 281 21.46 -8.06 -5.83
C GLU A 281 22.25 -7.38 -6.94
N LYS A 282 21.59 -6.99 -8.02
CA LYS A 282 22.23 -6.25 -9.12
C LYS A 282 22.85 -4.92 -8.65
N VAL A 283 22.15 -4.19 -7.76
CA VAL A 283 22.69 -2.94 -7.22
C VAL A 283 23.96 -3.19 -6.42
N TYR A 284 23.95 -4.18 -5.55
CA TYR A 284 25.13 -4.51 -4.72
C TYR A 284 26.32 -5.06 -5.54
N MET A 285 26.04 -5.90 -6.54
CA MET A 285 27.09 -6.41 -7.43
C MET A 285 27.78 -5.28 -8.20
N ASN A 286 27.00 -4.37 -8.80
CA ASN A 286 27.53 -3.23 -9.56
C ASN A 286 28.41 -2.32 -8.69
N LEU A 287 28.07 -2.11 -7.42
CA LEU A 287 28.86 -1.29 -6.51
C LEU A 287 30.16 -1.98 -6.08
N LYS A 288 30.15 -3.31 -5.90
CA LYS A 288 31.33 -4.10 -5.57
C LYS A 288 32.37 -4.03 -6.68
N ASP A 289 31.95 -4.04 -7.94
CA ASP A 289 32.85 -3.97 -9.08
C ASP A 289 33.47 -2.58 -9.25
N THR A 290 32.72 -1.53 -8.94
CA THR A 290 33.24 -0.13 -8.97
C THR A 290 34.20 0.19 -7.83
N SER A 291 34.14 -0.50 -6.69
CA SER A 291 35.05 -0.30 -5.56
C SER A 291 36.36 -1.04 -5.66
N LYS A 292 36.56 -1.88 -6.70
CA LYS A 292 37.81 -2.61 -6.96
C LYS A 292 38.71 -1.91 -7.97
N ASN A 293 38.24 -0.86 -8.62
CA ASN A 293 39.01 -0.02 -9.56
C ASN A 293 39.37 1.32 -8.89
#